data_5a7ccdfddeb35ed89c0a9d91d7222a8e
#
_entry.id   5a7ccdfddeb35ed89c0a9d91d7222a8e
#
_cell.length_a   1.000
_cell.length_b   1.000
_cell.length_c   1.000
_cell.angle_alpha   90.00
_cell.angle_beta   90.00
_cell.angle_gamma   90.00
#
_symmetry.space_group_name_H-M   'P 1'
#
loop_
_entity.id
_entity.type
_entity.pdbx_description
1 polymer ?
#
loop_
_entity_poly.entity_id
_entity_poly.type
_entity_poly.pdbx_seq_one_letter_code
_entity_poly.pdbx_strand_id
1 'polypeptide(L)'
;MSNEFKIKNIKAIGLEVPITNLSTPPESLPYYQELKNIVFGSYKSVIVEVEEEGGIKGFGECMTRIAPSALIDIIYEVMKPIAVGKDPLEHDLIWEEIYGVMRQRGHSKGFYIEALSGLDIAIWDLAGKLLHKPVSKLLGGKFHEKLECYASSIRFKKPEDVVTEVQKVLQEGFGKVKLKIGRGVDEDIAAVKAVRDNFGDMIKIMVDANSGYNVNSALQVGKKLEKYEVLWFEEPIPPDNIPGYAELSRTLDIPIAAGESEFTRYGFRELIERGGIKVLQPNVGRAGGFTELKKILSISSAYGIPYAPHTGSSSAVTMAAEMQLAANSPDFLIYEYMNNAWSHEQPNPLNYDLLNEKISPPVNGYLTVGDADGIGISLNKDTIKKYLI
;
A
#
# COMPACT_ATOMS: atom_id res chain seq x y z
N MET A 1 15.63 20.46 32.47
CA MET A 1 15.75 19.00 32.39
C MET A 1 15.02 18.60 31.14
N SER A 2 15.73 18.20 30.07
CA SER A 2 15.11 17.64 28.88
C SER A 2 14.38 16.37 29.30
N ASN A 3 13.07 16.34 29.20
CA ASN A 3 12.34 15.07 29.22
C ASN A 3 12.78 14.33 27.97
N GLU A 4 13.81 13.52 28.06
CA GLU A 4 14.20 12.60 27.00
C GLU A 4 13.21 11.43 27.08
N PHE A 5 12.37 11.33 26.07
CA PHE A 5 11.53 10.14 25.88
C PHE A 5 12.45 8.97 25.50
N LYS A 6 12.16 7.77 26.00
CA LYS A 6 12.93 6.58 25.65
C LYS A 6 12.02 5.42 25.31
N ILE A 7 12.33 4.76 24.23
CA ILE A 7 11.69 3.49 23.85
C ILE A 7 12.04 2.45 24.90
N LYS A 8 11.05 2.00 25.64
CA LYS A 8 11.18 0.99 26.70
C LYS A 8 11.11 -0.41 26.14
N ASN A 9 10.19 -0.64 25.20
CA ASN A 9 9.92 -1.98 24.67
C ASN A 9 9.35 -1.92 23.27
N ILE A 10 9.59 -3.00 22.51
CA ILE A 10 9.00 -3.24 21.19
C ILE A 10 8.39 -4.63 21.20
N LYS A 11 7.15 -4.75 20.71
CA LYS A 11 6.41 -5.99 20.56
C LYS A 11 5.91 -6.14 19.13
N ALA A 12 6.13 -7.31 18.53
CA ALA A 12 5.58 -7.67 17.23
C ALA A 12 4.47 -8.71 17.40
N ILE A 13 3.34 -8.52 16.74
CA ILE A 13 2.11 -9.30 16.89
C ILE A 13 1.68 -9.81 15.52
N GLY A 14 1.81 -11.10 15.28
CA GLY A 14 1.35 -11.74 14.05
C GLY A 14 -0.16 -11.96 14.07
N LEU A 15 -0.83 -11.59 12.98
CA LEU A 15 -2.26 -11.81 12.79
C LEU A 15 -2.50 -12.59 11.50
N GLU A 16 -3.44 -13.55 11.54
CA GLU A 16 -3.86 -14.29 10.37
C GLU A 16 -5.37 -14.49 10.35
N VAL A 17 -6.00 -14.13 9.24
CA VAL A 17 -7.42 -14.36 8.99
C VAL A 17 -7.57 -15.33 7.82
N PRO A 18 -7.99 -16.59 8.05
CA PRO A 18 -8.22 -17.54 6.98
C PRO A 18 -9.30 -17.05 5.99
N ILE A 19 -9.07 -17.21 4.69
CA ILE A 19 -10.04 -16.94 3.66
C ILE A 19 -10.76 -18.23 3.32
N THR A 20 -12.06 -18.29 3.64
CA THR A 20 -12.90 -19.48 3.42
C THR A 20 -13.54 -19.52 2.03
N ASN A 21 -13.74 -18.35 1.42
CA ASN A 21 -14.28 -18.21 0.07
C ASN A 21 -13.23 -17.54 -0.81
N LEU A 22 -12.23 -18.30 -1.23
CA LEU A 22 -11.34 -17.85 -2.30
C LEU A 22 -12.18 -17.71 -3.57
N SER A 23 -12.56 -16.46 -3.89
CA SER A 23 -12.82 -16.14 -5.28
C SER A 23 -11.53 -16.46 -6.03
N THR A 24 -11.65 -17.04 -7.21
CA THR A 24 -10.54 -17.46 -8.04
C THR A 24 -9.40 -16.45 -7.92
N PRO A 25 -8.21 -16.83 -7.41
CA PRO A 25 -7.08 -15.91 -7.34
C PRO A 25 -6.82 -15.33 -8.72
N PRO A 26 -6.18 -14.16 -8.83
CA PRO A 26 -5.85 -13.62 -10.13
C PRO A 26 -5.15 -14.71 -10.93
N GLU A 27 -5.74 -15.10 -12.05
CA GLU A 27 -5.12 -16.03 -13.00
C GLU A 27 -3.83 -15.45 -13.59
N SER A 28 -3.60 -14.19 -13.31
CA SER A 28 -2.45 -13.38 -13.67
C SER A 28 -1.11 -13.80 -13.06
N LEU A 29 -1.08 -14.80 -12.19
CA LEU A 29 0.17 -15.41 -11.73
C LEU A 29 0.36 -16.78 -12.45
N PRO A 30 0.77 -16.79 -13.73
CA PRO A 30 0.74 -17.99 -14.55
C PRO A 30 1.66 -19.11 -14.06
N TYR A 31 2.64 -18.79 -13.22
CA TYR A 31 3.63 -19.74 -12.74
C TYR A 31 3.26 -20.46 -11.45
N TYR A 32 2.15 -20.06 -10.76
CA TYR A 32 1.90 -20.49 -9.38
C TYR A 32 0.44 -20.82 -9.06
N GLN A 33 -0.34 -21.26 -10.03
CA GLN A 33 -1.74 -21.64 -9.78
C GLN A 33 -1.88 -22.63 -8.62
N GLU A 34 -0.92 -23.55 -8.46
CA GLU A 34 -0.90 -24.54 -7.39
C GLU A 34 -0.50 -23.95 -6.03
N LEU A 35 0.18 -22.77 -6.01
CA LEU A 35 0.64 -22.10 -4.79
C LEU A 35 -0.30 -20.99 -4.30
N LYS A 36 -1.46 -20.83 -4.91
CA LYS A 36 -2.46 -19.80 -4.58
C LYS A 36 -2.78 -19.74 -3.09
N ASN A 37 -2.94 -20.89 -2.47
CA ASN A 37 -3.29 -20.99 -1.06
C ASN A 37 -2.18 -20.52 -0.11
N ILE A 38 -0.91 -20.52 -0.56
CA ILE A 38 0.22 -20.05 0.26
C ILE A 38 0.17 -18.52 0.39
N VAL A 39 -0.07 -17.81 -0.72
CA VAL A 39 -0.03 -16.34 -0.76
C VAL A 39 -1.40 -15.73 -0.45
N PHE A 40 -2.47 -16.36 -0.92
CA PHE A 40 -3.83 -15.79 -0.87
C PHE A 40 -4.81 -16.59 0.00
N GLY A 41 -4.36 -17.63 0.70
CA GLY A 41 -5.23 -18.46 1.57
C GLY A 41 -5.65 -17.76 2.87
N SER A 42 -5.02 -16.64 3.21
CA SER A 42 -5.34 -15.85 4.39
C SER A 42 -4.88 -14.40 4.22
N TYR A 43 -5.53 -13.49 4.95
CA TYR A 43 -4.99 -12.14 5.18
C TYR A 43 -4.02 -12.21 6.35
N LYS A 44 -2.80 -11.75 6.15
CA LYS A 44 -1.73 -11.73 7.16
C LYS A 44 -1.25 -10.32 7.41
N SER A 45 -0.85 -10.05 8.64
CA SER A 45 -0.30 -8.77 9.05
C SER A 45 0.63 -8.97 10.26
N VAL A 46 1.64 -8.13 10.40
CA VAL A 46 2.42 -8.02 11.63
C VAL A 46 2.25 -6.61 12.17
N ILE A 47 1.62 -6.50 13.32
CA ILE A 47 1.46 -5.22 14.03
C ILE A 47 2.65 -5.03 14.96
N VAL A 48 3.27 -3.87 14.88
CA VAL A 48 4.37 -3.45 15.77
C VAL A 48 3.82 -2.48 16.80
N GLU A 49 4.05 -2.77 18.09
CA GLU A 49 3.78 -1.90 19.22
C GLU A 49 5.11 -1.39 19.77
N VAL A 50 5.30 -0.08 19.86
CA VAL A 50 6.44 0.57 20.51
C VAL A 50 5.95 1.29 21.74
N GLU A 51 6.47 0.95 22.93
CA GLU A 51 6.13 1.53 24.21
C GLU A 51 7.29 2.39 24.74
N GLU A 52 7.03 3.63 25.13
CA GLU A 52 8.00 4.49 25.83
C GLU A 52 7.92 4.30 27.36
N GLU A 53 8.86 4.86 28.11
CA GLU A 53 9.00 4.64 29.57
C GLU A 53 7.77 5.10 30.38
N GLY A 54 7.02 6.14 29.96
CA GLY A 54 5.78 6.61 30.58
C GLY A 54 4.56 5.77 30.23
N GLY A 55 4.68 4.77 29.35
CA GLY A 55 3.63 3.83 29.00
C GLY A 55 2.77 4.23 27.80
N ILE A 56 3.11 5.32 27.10
CA ILE A 56 2.48 5.68 25.83
C ILE A 56 2.91 4.71 24.75
N LYS A 57 1.99 4.35 23.84
CA LYS A 57 2.22 3.34 22.83
C LYS A 57 1.94 3.85 21.43
N GLY A 58 2.89 3.62 20.54
CA GLY A 58 2.72 3.78 19.09
C GLY A 58 2.51 2.44 18.41
N PHE A 59 1.79 2.47 17.28
CA PHE A 59 1.43 1.28 16.49
C PHE A 59 1.80 1.47 15.03
N GLY A 60 2.29 0.39 14.41
CA GLY A 60 2.57 0.33 13.00
C GLY A 60 2.27 -1.05 12.45
N GLU A 61 2.32 -1.20 11.14
CA GLU A 61 2.08 -2.46 10.44
C GLU A 61 3.19 -2.74 9.44
N CYS A 62 3.71 -3.97 9.50
CA CYS A 62 4.49 -4.54 8.42
C CYS A 62 3.52 -5.21 7.44
N MET A 63 3.40 -4.64 6.25
CA MET A 63 2.58 -5.26 5.21
C MET A 63 3.25 -6.55 4.73
N THR A 64 2.65 -7.69 5.04
CA THR A 64 3.16 -8.99 4.63
C THR A 64 2.05 -9.90 4.11
N ARG A 65 2.36 -10.71 3.10
CA ARG A 65 1.44 -11.71 2.55
C ARG A 65 1.78 -13.13 3.00
N ILE A 66 3.03 -13.35 3.41
CA ILE A 66 3.55 -14.67 3.81
C ILE A 66 4.49 -14.53 5.00
N ALA A 67 4.73 -15.63 5.70
CA ALA A 67 5.75 -15.78 6.73
C ALA A 67 5.82 -14.63 7.77
N PRO A 68 4.73 -14.26 8.44
CA PRO A 68 4.75 -13.21 9.47
C PRO A 68 5.78 -13.47 10.57
N SER A 69 6.06 -14.74 10.92
CA SER A 69 7.10 -15.10 11.87
C SER A 69 8.49 -14.60 11.48
N ALA A 70 8.82 -14.60 10.19
CA ALA A 70 10.13 -14.09 9.74
C ALA A 70 10.30 -12.60 10.05
N LEU A 71 9.25 -11.79 9.90
CA LEU A 71 9.28 -10.37 10.25
C LEU A 71 9.37 -10.16 11.76
N ILE A 72 8.65 -10.98 12.52
CA ILE A 72 8.69 -10.97 14.00
C ILE A 72 10.11 -11.25 14.48
N ASP A 73 10.75 -12.29 13.96
CA ASP A 73 12.12 -12.65 14.33
C ASP A 73 13.11 -11.55 13.95
N ILE A 74 12.99 -10.95 12.75
CA ILE A 74 13.81 -9.80 12.33
C ILE A 74 13.66 -8.63 13.31
N ILE A 75 12.43 -8.33 13.73
CA ILE A 75 12.18 -7.25 14.69
C ILE A 75 12.84 -7.55 16.03
N TYR A 76 12.70 -8.76 16.58
CA TYR A 76 13.25 -9.09 17.88
C TYR A 76 14.76 -9.27 17.89
N GLU A 77 15.32 -9.92 16.86
CA GLU A 77 16.74 -10.27 16.82
C GLU A 77 17.64 -9.08 16.40
N VAL A 78 17.11 -8.18 15.54
CA VAL A 78 17.92 -7.11 14.94
C VAL A 78 17.44 -5.73 15.34
N MET A 79 16.16 -5.42 15.17
CA MET A 79 15.68 -4.04 15.25
C MET A 79 15.47 -3.58 16.69
N LYS A 80 14.85 -4.41 17.51
CA LYS A 80 14.60 -4.10 18.92
C LYS A 80 15.86 -3.79 19.72
N PRO A 81 16.96 -4.59 19.63
CA PRO A 81 18.21 -4.25 20.32
C PRO A 81 18.82 -2.90 19.94
N ILE A 82 18.56 -2.42 18.71
CA ILE A 82 19.06 -1.13 18.23
C ILE A 82 18.16 0.02 18.71
N ALA A 83 16.84 -0.16 18.68
CA ALA A 83 15.88 0.92 18.93
C ALA A 83 15.57 1.15 20.42
N VAL A 84 15.60 0.12 21.27
CA VAL A 84 15.33 0.25 22.71
C VAL A 84 16.37 1.17 23.39
N GLY A 85 15.88 2.08 24.23
CA GLY A 85 16.69 3.10 24.92
C GLY A 85 16.90 4.39 24.13
N LYS A 86 16.51 4.44 22.84
CA LYS A 86 16.60 5.65 22.01
C LYS A 86 15.38 6.54 22.16
N ASP A 87 15.55 7.80 21.83
CA ASP A 87 14.46 8.78 21.77
C ASP A 87 13.61 8.53 20.50
N PRO A 88 12.28 8.27 20.60
CA PRO A 88 11.43 8.09 19.44
C PRO A 88 11.32 9.32 18.55
N LEU A 89 11.70 10.51 19.01
CA LEU A 89 11.75 11.72 18.18
C LEU A 89 12.95 11.73 17.22
N GLU A 90 13.95 10.87 17.44
CA GLU A 90 15.11 10.67 16.55
C GLU A 90 14.86 9.57 15.51
N HIS A 91 13.63 9.50 14.97
CA HIS A 91 13.19 8.43 14.05
C HIS A 91 14.09 8.27 12.82
N ASP A 92 14.61 9.35 12.21
CA ASP A 92 15.55 9.25 11.08
C ASP A 92 16.86 8.56 11.47
N LEU A 93 17.40 8.87 12.65
CA LEU A 93 18.61 8.24 13.19
C LEU A 93 18.39 6.74 13.44
N ILE A 94 17.29 6.40 14.10
CA ILE A 94 16.92 5.01 14.38
C ILE A 94 16.78 4.23 13.06
N TRP A 95 16.08 4.81 12.08
CA TRP A 95 15.89 4.20 10.77
C TRP A 95 17.22 3.91 10.06
N GLU A 96 18.11 4.91 9.97
CA GLU A 96 19.40 4.77 9.25
C GLU A 96 20.33 3.76 9.95
N GLU A 97 20.32 3.70 11.27
CA GLU A 97 21.12 2.70 12.02
C GLU A 97 20.63 1.28 11.75
N ILE A 98 19.30 1.03 11.86
CA ILE A 98 18.71 -0.28 11.59
C ILE A 98 18.96 -0.67 10.13
N TYR A 99 18.72 0.23 9.19
CA TYR A 99 18.97 -0.02 7.77
C TYR A 99 20.46 -0.33 7.50
N GLY A 100 21.35 0.46 8.10
CA GLY A 100 22.79 0.34 7.92
C GLY A 100 23.36 -1.01 8.32
N VAL A 101 22.85 -1.60 9.41
CA VAL A 101 23.33 -2.91 9.92
C VAL A 101 23.26 -4.02 8.88
N MET A 102 22.19 -4.06 8.10
CA MET A 102 21.98 -5.17 7.15
C MET A 102 22.16 -4.76 5.69
N ARG A 103 22.27 -3.45 5.40
CA ARG A 103 22.48 -2.95 4.03
C ARG A 103 23.73 -3.55 3.39
N GLN A 104 24.85 -3.63 4.14
CA GLN A 104 26.11 -4.21 3.65
C GLN A 104 26.02 -5.71 3.36
N ARG A 105 25.00 -6.39 3.88
CA ARG A 105 24.70 -7.79 3.63
C ARG A 105 23.69 -8.00 2.49
N GLY A 106 23.26 -6.91 1.83
CA GLY A 106 22.32 -6.96 0.71
C GLY A 106 20.85 -6.98 1.09
N HIS A 107 20.49 -6.84 2.38
CA HIS A 107 19.08 -6.82 2.83
C HIS A 107 18.49 -5.40 2.70
N SER A 108 18.32 -4.96 1.45
CA SER A 108 17.75 -3.65 1.12
C SER A 108 16.35 -3.72 0.50
N LYS A 109 15.77 -4.91 0.43
CA LYS A 109 14.42 -5.20 -0.09
C LYS A 109 13.77 -6.33 0.71
N GLY A 110 12.46 -6.55 0.49
CA GLY A 110 11.70 -7.66 1.06
C GLY A 110 11.52 -7.57 2.57
N PHE A 111 11.47 -8.71 3.23
CA PHE A 111 11.07 -8.84 4.65
C PHE A 111 11.79 -7.91 5.61
N TYR A 112 13.07 -7.61 5.37
CA TYR A 112 13.82 -6.71 6.22
C TYR A 112 13.26 -5.29 6.18
N ILE A 113 12.95 -4.79 4.99
CA ILE A 113 12.39 -3.44 4.82
C ILE A 113 10.90 -3.40 5.20
N GLU A 114 10.15 -4.48 4.98
CA GLU A 114 8.77 -4.60 5.48
C GLU A 114 8.73 -4.54 7.01
N ALA A 115 9.63 -5.24 7.70
CA ALA A 115 9.76 -5.19 9.16
C ALA A 115 10.15 -3.79 9.64
N LEU A 116 11.12 -3.14 8.97
CA LEU A 116 11.53 -1.77 9.27
C LEU A 116 10.40 -0.77 9.04
N SER A 117 9.56 -0.97 8.00
CA SER A 117 8.40 -0.11 7.73
C SER A 117 7.42 -0.09 8.89
N GLY A 118 7.04 -1.26 9.41
CA GLY A 118 6.12 -1.36 10.55
C GLY A 118 6.69 -0.74 11.82
N LEU A 119 7.97 -0.92 12.08
CA LEU A 119 8.63 -0.29 13.23
C LEU A 119 8.69 1.23 13.09
N ASP A 120 9.05 1.74 11.92
CA ASP A 120 9.11 3.19 11.65
C ASP A 120 7.73 3.85 11.81
N ILE A 121 6.68 3.25 11.26
CA ILE A 121 5.30 3.74 11.45
C ILE A 121 4.95 3.80 12.94
N ALA A 122 5.29 2.76 13.72
CA ALA A 122 5.01 2.74 15.15
C ALA A 122 5.77 3.81 15.92
N ILE A 123 7.02 4.11 15.54
CA ILE A 123 7.83 5.18 16.15
C ILE A 123 7.23 6.55 15.80
N TRP A 124 6.81 6.80 14.56
CA TRP A 124 6.15 8.04 14.17
C TRP A 124 4.79 8.21 14.87
N ASP A 125 4.00 7.15 15.01
CA ASP A 125 2.75 7.18 15.76
C ASP A 125 2.99 7.53 17.24
N LEU A 126 4.01 6.91 17.85
CA LEU A 126 4.44 7.22 19.20
C LEU A 126 4.87 8.69 19.34
N ALA A 127 5.72 9.18 18.43
CA ALA A 127 6.18 10.57 18.42
C ALA A 127 5.00 11.55 18.34
N GLY A 128 4.02 11.27 17.47
CA GLY A 128 2.80 12.07 17.36
C GLY A 128 1.98 12.10 18.64
N LYS A 129 1.82 10.97 19.32
CA LYS A 129 1.12 10.85 20.60
C LYS A 129 1.85 11.57 21.73
N LEU A 130 3.17 11.48 21.79
CA LEU A 130 4.00 12.19 22.78
C LEU A 130 3.93 13.72 22.62
N LEU A 131 3.84 14.19 21.39
CA LEU A 131 3.80 15.62 21.06
C LEU A 131 2.36 16.15 20.92
N HIS A 132 1.34 15.31 21.10
CA HIS A 132 -0.08 15.66 20.88
C HIS A 132 -0.34 16.28 19.52
N LYS A 133 0.16 15.62 18.46
CA LYS A 133 0.01 16.05 17.07
C LYS A 133 -0.24 14.86 16.15
N PRO A 134 -1.05 15.01 15.10
CA PRO A 134 -1.12 14.02 14.03
C PRO A 134 0.20 13.96 13.28
N VAL A 135 0.54 12.77 12.73
CA VAL A 135 1.78 12.56 11.98
C VAL A 135 1.90 13.53 10.81
N SER A 136 0.82 13.84 10.12
CA SER A 136 0.83 14.82 9.02
C SER A 136 1.34 16.21 9.44
N LYS A 137 1.13 16.61 10.71
CA LYS A 137 1.71 17.86 11.26
C LYS A 137 3.20 17.74 11.52
N LEU A 138 3.66 16.59 12.00
CA LEU A 138 5.10 16.34 12.20
C LEU A 138 5.85 16.28 10.87
N LEU A 139 5.19 15.78 9.83
CA LEU A 139 5.73 15.75 8.46
C LEU A 139 5.82 17.15 7.80
N GLY A 140 5.18 18.18 8.37
CA GLY A 140 5.22 19.56 7.85
C GLY A 140 3.85 20.19 7.61
N GLY A 141 2.76 19.47 7.80
CA GLY A 141 1.39 19.96 7.65
C GLY A 141 0.59 19.22 6.59
N LYS A 142 -0.71 19.49 6.53
CA LYS A 142 -1.62 18.92 5.54
C LYS A 142 -1.77 19.84 4.34
N PHE A 143 -1.60 19.32 3.15
CA PHE A 143 -2.02 19.94 1.88
C PHE A 143 -3.47 19.56 1.55
N HIS A 144 -3.92 18.38 2.03
CA HIS A 144 -5.23 17.81 1.72
C HIS A 144 -5.96 17.42 3.01
N GLU A 145 -7.12 18.03 3.28
CA GLU A 145 -8.03 17.65 4.37
C GLU A 145 -8.91 16.45 3.98
N LYS A 146 -9.13 16.28 2.68
CA LYS A 146 -9.87 15.17 2.08
C LYS A 146 -9.05 14.57 0.95
N LEU A 147 -9.04 13.25 0.89
CA LEU A 147 -8.35 12.49 -0.14
C LEU A 147 -9.37 11.94 -1.13
N GLU A 148 -9.27 12.33 -2.39
CA GLU A 148 -10.04 11.69 -3.45
C GLU A 148 -9.62 10.23 -3.57
N CYS A 149 -10.60 9.32 -3.72
CA CYS A 149 -10.38 7.90 -3.77
C CYS A 149 -10.85 7.28 -5.08
N TYR A 150 -10.20 6.22 -5.48
CA TYR A 150 -10.74 5.32 -6.49
C TYR A 150 -11.08 3.95 -5.87
N ALA A 151 -12.11 3.31 -6.40
CA ALA A 151 -12.45 1.95 -6.01
C ALA A 151 -11.48 0.97 -6.66
N SER A 152 -10.75 0.22 -5.82
CA SER A 152 -9.73 -0.71 -6.27
C SER A 152 -10.18 -2.16 -6.21
N SER A 153 -9.40 -3.03 -6.87
CA SER A 153 -9.59 -4.48 -6.88
C SER A 153 -10.89 -4.96 -7.50
N ILE A 154 -11.40 -4.25 -8.50
CA ILE A 154 -12.55 -4.75 -9.24
C ILE A 154 -12.11 -5.97 -10.06
N ARG A 155 -12.55 -7.15 -9.60
CA ARG A 155 -12.29 -8.44 -10.24
C ARG A 155 -13.56 -8.94 -10.92
N PHE A 156 -13.39 -9.73 -11.95
CA PHE A 156 -14.49 -10.32 -12.71
C PHE A 156 -14.14 -11.74 -13.14
N LYS A 157 -15.14 -12.60 -13.33
CA LYS A 157 -14.97 -13.94 -13.89
C LYS A 157 -15.10 -13.91 -15.40
N LYS A 158 -16.02 -13.10 -15.90
CA LYS A 158 -16.27 -12.86 -17.32
C LYS A 158 -16.32 -11.36 -17.58
N PRO A 159 -15.96 -10.88 -18.78
CA PRO A 159 -15.96 -9.45 -19.08
C PRO A 159 -17.29 -8.74 -18.77
N GLU A 160 -18.42 -9.40 -18.96
CA GLU A 160 -19.75 -8.83 -18.67
C GLU A 160 -20.03 -8.64 -17.17
N ASP A 161 -19.40 -9.44 -16.29
CA ASP A 161 -19.60 -9.35 -14.84
C ASP A 161 -19.05 -8.02 -14.29
N VAL A 162 -18.04 -7.43 -14.94
CA VAL A 162 -17.41 -6.18 -14.50
C VAL A 162 -18.40 -5.02 -14.46
N VAL A 163 -19.38 -5.00 -15.36
CA VAL A 163 -20.42 -3.95 -15.43
C VAL A 163 -21.22 -3.90 -14.13
N THR A 164 -21.60 -5.05 -13.61
CA THR A 164 -22.35 -5.15 -12.35
C THR A 164 -21.53 -4.63 -11.17
N GLU A 165 -20.22 -4.96 -11.11
CA GLU A 165 -19.35 -4.50 -10.03
C GLU A 165 -19.11 -2.98 -10.10
N VAL A 166 -18.88 -2.44 -11.29
CA VAL A 166 -18.72 -0.99 -11.49
C VAL A 166 -20.02 -0.24 -11.18
N GLN A 167 -21.19 -0.82 -11.47
CA GLN A 167 -22.47 -0.22 -11.10
C GLN A 167 -22.61 -0.05 -9.57
N LYS A 168 -22.18 -1.03 -8.77
CA LYS A 168 -22.16 -0.93 -7.30
C LYS A 168 -21.26 0.21 -6.84
N VAL A 169 -20.07 0.28 -7.40
CA VAL A 169 -19.08 1.32 -7.11
C VAL A 169 -19.62 2.72 -7.36
N LEU A 170 -20.30 2.91 -8.50
CA LEU A 170 -20.97 4.18 -8.83
C LEU A 170 -22.07 4.55 -7.82
N GLN A 171 -22.87 3.55 -7.37
CA GLN A 171 -23.91 3.76 -6.36
C GLN A 171 -23.35 4.17 -4.99
N GLU A 172 -22.11 3.77 -4.68
CA GLU A 172 -21.37 4.20 -3.48
C GLU A 172 -20.68 5.57 -3.66
N GLY A 173 -20.84 6.23 -4.81
CA GLY A 173 -20.36 7.58 -5.07
C GLY A 173 -18.93 7.67 -5.60
N PHE A 174 -18.34 6.57 -6.08
CA PHE A 174 -17.03 6.62 -6.72
C PHE A 174 -17.15 6.91 -8.22
N GLY A 175 -16.38 7.86 -8.70
CA GLY A 175 -16.24 8.20 -10.12
C GLY A 175 -15.04 7.56 -10.81
N LYS A 176 -14.24 6.77 -10.08
CA LYS A 176 -12.99 6.18 -10.58
C LYS A 176 -12.83 4.75 -10.09
N VAL A 177 -12.40 3.84 -10.99
CA VAL A 177 -12.24 2.40 -10.70
C VAL A 177 -10.93 1.86 -11.23
N LYS A 178 -10.35 0.89 -10.52
CA LYS A 178 -9.21 0.10 -11.00
C LYS A 178 -9.63 -1.35 -11.23
N LEU A 179 -9.58 -1.77 -12.50
CA LEU A 179 -9.92 -3.12 -12.92
C LEU A 179 -8.69 -4.02 -12.84
N LYS A 180 -8.83 -5.19 -12.27
CA LYS A 180 -7.78 -6.22 -12.29
C LYS A 180 -7.82 -6.95 -13.62
N ILE A 181 -6.75 -6.79 -14.40
CA ILE A 181 -6.51 -7.43 -15.71
C ILE A 181 -5.31 -8.37 -15.63
N GLY A 182 -4.74 -8.80 -16.76
CA GLY A 182 -3.58 -9.71 -16.80
C GLY A 182 -3.95 -11.16 -17.13
N ARG A 183 -5.16 -11.39 -17.64
CA ARG A 183 -5.68 -12.72 -17.98
C ARG A 183 -5.43 -13.09 -19.43
N GLY A 184 -5.35 -12.08 -20.27
CA GLY A 184 -5.14 -12.24 -21.71
C GLY A 184 -5.65 -11.02 -22.46
N VAL A 185 -5.02 -10.73 -23.61
CA VAL A 185 -5.25 -9.49 -24.36
C VAL A 185 -6.74 -9.27 -24.68
N ASP A 186 -7.41 -10.31 -25.19
CA ASP A 186 -8.77 -10.14 -25.71
C ASP A 186 -9.81 -10.09 -24.59
N GLU A 187 -9.64 -10.88 -23.52
CA GLU A 187 -10.52 -10.88 -22.35
C GLU A 187 -10.45 -9.54 -21.61
N ASP A 188 -9.24 -9.04 -21.36
CA ASP A 188 -9.02 -7.81 -20.62
C ASP A 188 -9.53 -6.58 -21.39
N ILE A 189 -9.33 -6.55 -22.70
CA ILE A 189 -9.87 -5.50 -23.57
C ILE A 189 -11.40 -5.57 -23.62
N ALA A 190 -11.99 -6.76 -23.64
CA ALA A 190 -13.45 -6.92 -23.62
C ALA A 190 -14.05 -6.38 -22.32
N ALA A 191 -13.38 -6.60 -21.16
CA ALA A 191 -13.80 -6.07 -19.87
C ALA A 191 -13.75 -4.53 -19.82
N VAL A 192 -12.63 -3.94 -20.23
CA VAL A 192 -12.47 -2.47 -20.28
C VAL A 192 -13.48 -1.84 -21.25
N LYS A 193 -13.66 -2.46 -22.41
CA LYS A 193 -14.67 -2.04 -23.38
C LYS A 193 -16.08 -2.09 -22.79
N ALA A 194 -16.44 -3.17 -22.08
CA ALA A 194 -17.76 -3.31 -21.47
C ALA A 194 -18.02 -2.17 -20.46
N VAL A 195 -17.04 -1.80 -19.65
CA VAL A 195 -17.16 -0.65 -18.72
C VAL A 195 -17.35 0.66 -19.51
N ARG A 196 -16.53 0.91 -20.52
CA ARG A 196 -16.60 2.16 -21.30
C ARG A 196 -17.90 2.28 -22.07
N ASP A 197 -18.38 1.19 -22.69
CA ASP A 197 -19.65 1.17 -23.45
C ASP A 197 -20.87 1.41 -22.55
N ASN A 198 -20.87 0.92 -21.30
CA ASN A 198 -22.01 1.05 -20.40
C ASN A 198 -22.04 2.38 -19.62
N PHE A 199 -20.87 2.92 -19.26
CA PHE A 199 -20.79 4.07 -18.36
C PHE A 199 -20.20 5.33 -19.00
N GLY A 200 -19.63 5.24 -20.20
CA GLY A 200 -19.04 6.39 -20.88
C GLY A 200 -18.04 7.15 -19.99
N ASP A 201 -18.19 8.46 -19.94
CA ASP A 201 -17.33 9.35 -19.14
C ASP A 201 -17.73 9.47 -17.66
N MET A 202 -18.83 8.85 -17.26
CA MET A 202 -19.24 8.84 -15.85
C MET A 202 -18.24 8.14 -14.93
N ILE A 203 -17.40 7.27 -15.49
CA ILE A 203 -16.36 6.55 -14.76
C ILE A 203 -14.99 6.71 -15.42
N LYS A 204 -13.98 7.03 -14.64
CA LYS A 204 -12.59 6.97 -15.08
C LYS A 204 -12.01 5.60 -14.74
N ILE A 205 -11.28 5.02 -15.69
CA ILE A 205 -10.79 3.65 -15.61
C ILE A 205 -9.28 3.66 -15.42
N MET A 206 -8.81 2.89 -14.45
CA MET A 206 -7.42 2.45 -14.31
C MET A 206 -7.37 0.94 -14.48
N VAL A 207 -6.25 0.41 -14.87
CA VAL A 207 -6.04 -1.04 -14.99
C VAL A 207 -4.77 -1.47 -14.26
N ASP A 208 -4.82 -2.66 -13.66
CA ASP A 208 -3.71 -3.27 -12.95
C ASP A 208 -3.56 -4.72 -13.39
N ALA A 209 -2.41 -5.03 -13.96
CA ALA A 209 -2.10 -6.37 -14.47
C ALA A 209 -1.38 -7.26 -13.46
N ASN A 210 -0.94 -6.72 -12.31
CA ASN A 210 -0.16 -7.46 -11.30
C ASN A 210 0.91 -8.37 -11.94
N SER A 211 1.72 -7.80 -12.85
CA SER A 211 2.80 -8.48 -13.57
C SER A 211 2.37 -9.60 -14.52
N GLY A 212 1.10 -9.61 -14.95
CA GLY A 212 0.51 -10.70 -15.73
C GLY A 212 0.98 -10.82 -17.17
N TYR A 213 1.78 -9.86 -17.68
CA TYR A 213 2.24 -9.85 -19.07
C TYR A 213 3.78 -9.94 -19.19
N ASN A 214 4.24 -10.31 -20.36
CA ASN A 214 5.57 -9.99 -20.85
C ASN A 214 5.54 -8.66 -21.64
N VAL A 215 6.70 -8.11 -22.00
CA VAL A 215 6.79 -6.81 -22.69
C VAL A 215 5.94 -6.77 -23.97
N ASN A 216 5.99 -7.82 -24.79
CA ASN A 216 5.26 -7.86 -26.07
C ASN A 216 3.74 -7.86 -25.87
N SER A 217 3.23 -8.69 -24.95
CA SER A 217 1.79 -8.72 -24.65
C SER A 217 1.33 -7.45 -23.94
N ALA A 218 2.15 -6.86 -23.07
CA ALA A 218 1.88 -5.58 -22.45
C ALA A 218 1.77 -4.44 -23.48
N LEU A 219 2.64 -4.40 -24.50
CA LEU A 219 2.54 -3.45 -25.61
C LEU A 219 1.25 -3.65 -26.40
N GLN A 220 0.87 -4.92 -26.70
CA GLN A 220 -0.37 -5.21 -27.44
C GLN A 220 -1.61 -4.75 -26.67
N VAL A 221 -1.69 -5.05 -25.36
CA VAL A 221 -2.78 -4.61 -24.49
C VAL A 221 -2.79 -3.09 -24.37
N GLY A 222 -1.65 -2.48 -24.06
CA GLY A 222 -1.51 -1.03 -23.89
C GLY A 222 -2.02 -0.27 -25.11
N LYS A 223 -1.58 -0.64 -26.32
CA LYS A 223 -2.04 -0.03 -27.57
C LYS A 223 -3.56 -0.17 -27.81
N LYS A 224 -4.17 -1.27 -27.37
CA LYS A 224 -5.63 -1.43 -27.43
C LYS A 224 -6.34 -0.58 -26.36
N LEU A 225 -5.76 -0.46 -25.16
CA LEU A 225 -6.31 0.31 -24.03
C LEU A 225 -6.34 1.82 -24.30
N GLU A 226 -5.42 2.35 -25.11
CA GLU A 226 -5.37 3.79 -25.49
C GLU A 226 -6.72 4.30 -26.02
N LYS A 227 -7.50 3.44 -26.69
CA LYS A 227 -8.81 3.79 -27.24
C LYS A 227 -9.91 4.01 -26.18
N TYR A 228 -9.65 3.57 -24.96
CA TYR A 228 -10.61 3.63 -23.85
C TYR A 228 -10.25 4.68 -22.79
N GLU A 229 -9.28 5.56 -23.08
CA GLU A 229 -8.86 6.64 -22.19
C GLU A 229 -8.59 6.18 -20.75
N VAL A 230 -7.79 5.12 -20.63
CA VAL A 230 -7.36 4.56 -19.34
C VAL A 230 -6.36 5.52 -18.69
N LEU A 231 -6.57 5.85 -17.41
CA LEU A 231 -5.74 6.83 -16.69
C LEU A 231 -4.31 6.36 -16.45
N TRP A 232 -4.13 5.06 -16.15
CA TRP A 232 -2.82 4.42 -16.07
C TRP A 232 -2.91 2.91 -16.26
N PHE A 233 -1.78 2.31 -16.61
CA PHE A 233 -1.55 0.88 -16.70
C PHE A 233 -0.54 0.49 -15.61
N GLU A 234 -1.05 -0.16 -14.55
CA GLU A 234 -0.30 -0.54 -13.35
C GLU A 234 0.32 -1.91 -13.52
N GLU A 235 1.59 -2.03 -13.07
CA GLU A 235 2.40 -3.26 -13.07
C GLU A 235 2.16 -4.18 -14.28
N PRO A 236 2.36 -3.69 -15.52
CA PRO A 236 2.12 -4.52 -16.71
C PRO A 236 2.98 -5.77 -16.77
N ILE A 237 4.21 -5.70 -16.26
CA ILE A 237 5.25 -6.76 -16.34
C ILE A 237 5.94 -6.93 -14.96
N PRO A 238 6.72 -8.01 -14.75
CA PRO A 238 7.45 -8.21 -13.49
C PRO A 238 8.31 -7.00 -13.08
N PRO A 239 8.35 -6.66 -11.79
CA PRO A 239 8.95 -5.42 -11.27
C PRO A 239 10.47 -5.34 -11.43
N ASP A 240 11.16 -6.46 -11.60
CA ASP A 240 12.61 -6.53 -11.83
C ASP A 240 13.03 -6.24 -13.26
N ASN A 241 12.07 -6.17 -14.21
CA ASN A 241 12.34 -5.86 -15.62
C ASN A 241 12.33 -4.36 -15.91
N ILE A 242 13.23 -3.60 -15.30
CA ILE A 242 13.34 -2.13 -15.50
C ILE A 242 13.49 -1.73 -16.98
N PRO A 243 14.31 -2.43 -17.82
CA PRO A 243 14.36 -2.11 -19.25
C PRO A 243 13.01 -2.25 -19.96
N GLY A 244 12.22 -3.25 -19.59
CA GLY A 244 10.87 -3.44 -20.11
C GLY A 244 9.92 -2.30 -19.72
N TYR A 245 9.96 -1.84 -18.47
CA TYR A 245 9.22 -0.65 -18.04
C TYR A 245 9.59 0.58 -18.88
N ALA A 246 10.89 0.80 -19.13
CA ALA A 246 11.37 1.88 -19.97
C ALA A 246 10.85 1.80 -21.42
N GLU A 247 10.79 0.60 -21.98
CA GLU A 247 10.25 0.36 -23.32
C GLU A 247 8.75 0.67 -23.38
N LEU A 248 7.97 0.15 -22.42
CA LEU A 248 6.54 0.42 -22.30
C LEU A 248 6.26 1.92 -22.14
N SER A 249 6.96 2.59 -21.24
CA SER A 249 6.78 4.02 -20.96
C SER A 249 7.12 4.94 -22.14
N ARG A 250 8.04 4.52 -23.03
CA ARG A 250 8.36 5.28 -24.25
C ARG A 250 7.39 5.01 -25.40
N THR A 251 6.77 3.83 -25.42
CA THR A 251 5.98 3.36 -26.59
C THR A 251 4.49 3.58 -26.41
N LEU A 252 4.00 3.59 -25.18
CA LEU A 252 2.58 3.75 -24.87
C LEU A 252 2.29 5.19 -24.45
N ASP A 253 1.13 5.71 -24.92
CA ASP A 253 0.62 7.01 -24.52
C ASP A 253 -0.05 6.94 -23.14
N ILE A 254 -0.45 5.73 -22.67
CA ILE A 254 -1.01 5.53 -21.32
C ILE A 254 0.14 5.62 -20.29
N PRO A 255 -0.03 6.42 -19.22
CA PRO A 255 0.92 6.46 -18.11
C PRO A 255 1.15 5.07 -17.51
N ILE A 256 2.40 4.67 -17.33
CA ILE A 256 2.76 3.45 -16.60
C ILE A 256 2.85 3.78 -15.11
N ALA A 257 2.14 3.03 -14.29
CA ALA A 257 2.15 3.13 -12.85
C ALA A 257 2.84 1.91 -12.23
N ALA A 258 3.64 2.13 -11.18
CA ALA A 258 4.29 1.06 -10.44
C ALA A 258 4.83 1.54 -9.09
N GLY A 259 5.17 0.60 -8.20
CA GLY A 259 5.82 0.90 -6.93
C GLY A 259 5.40 0.02 -5.77
N GLU A 260 4.27 -0.70 -5.85
CA GLU A 260 3.82 -1.57 -4.76
C GLU A 260 4.84 -2.67 -4.40
N SER A 261 5.62 -3.09 -5.38
CA SER A 261 6.63 -4.14 -5.25
C SER A 261 8.04 -3.60 -5.06
N GLU A 262 8.23 -2.27 -4.95
CA GLU A 262 9.55 -1.66 -4.80
C GLU A 262 9.84 -1.22 -3.36
N PHE A 263 11.12 -1.09 -3.04
CA PHE A 263 11.64 -0.81 -1.70
C PHE A 263 12.68 0.29 -1.71
N THR A 264 12.65 1.13 -0.71
CA THR A 264 13.59 2.20 -0.42
C THR A 264 13.80 3.22 -1.55
N ARG A 265 14.29 4.41 -1.20
CA ARG A 265 14.65 5.47 -2.16
C ARG A 265 15.57 5.00 -3.29
N TYR A 266 16.35 3.96 -3.07
CA TYR A 266 17.30 3.46 -4.06
C TYR A 266 16.60 2.70 -5.20
N GLY A 267 15.65 1.81 -4.85
CA GLY A 267 14.85 1.11 -5.85
C GLY A 267 13.88 2.04 -6.57
N PHE A 268 13.24 2.96 -5.83
CA PHE A 268 12.35 3.95 -6.44
C PHE A 268 13.09 4.91 -7.38
N ARG A 269 14.32 5.32 -7.05
CA ARG A 269 15.15 6.08 -7.99
C ARG A 269 15.38 5.33 -9.30
N GLU A 270 15.74 4.04 -9.24
CA GLU A 270 15.91 3.20 -10.43
C GLU A 270 14.62 3.13 -11.26
N LEU A 271 13.49 2.91 -10.60
CA LEU A 271 12.18 2.83 -11.25
C LEU A 271 11.79 4.16 -11.93
N ILE A 272 12.07 5.28 -11.31
CA ILE A 272 11.83 6.62 -11.85
C ILE A 272 12.77 6.93 -13.02
N GLU A 273 14.08 6.87 -12.80
CA GLU A 273 15.09 7.33 -13.77
C GLU A 273 15.22 6.40 -14.96
N ARG A 274 15.20 5.10 -14.71
CA ARG A 274 15.45 4.07 -15.72
C ARG A 274 14.18 3.39 -16.21
N GLY A 275 13.20 3.18 -15.35
CA GLY A 275 11.92 2.60 -15.70
C GLY A 275 10.98 3.60 -16.38
N GLY A 276 11.12 4.89 -16.09
CA GLY A 276 10.37 5.96 -16.75
C GLY A 276 8.89 5.98 -16.38
N ILE A 277 8.50 5.47 -15.21
CA ILE A 277 7.11 5.47 -14.74
C ILE A 277 6.55 6.89 -14.64
N LYS A 278 5.23 7.02 -14.71
CA LYS A 278 4.51 8.30 -14.67
C LYS A 278 3.58 8.46 -13.47
N VAL A 279 3.32 7.40 -12.71
CA VAL A 279 2.59 7.40 -11.45
C VAL A 279 3.33 6.53 -10.46
N LEU A 280 3.64 7.08 -9.29
CA LEU A 280 4.39 6.39 -8.24
C LEU A 280 3.44 5.80 -7.20
N GLN A 281 3.60 4.50 -6.89
CA GLN A 281 2.67 3.77 -6.02
C GLN A 281 3.37 3.01 -4.88
N PRO A 282 4.12 3.68 -4.00
CA PRO A 282 4.70 3.03 -2.83
C PRO A 282 3.62 2.65 -1.82
N ASN A 283 3.95 1.69 -0.93
CA ASN A 283 3.15 1.35 0.24
C ASN A 283 3.94 1.67 1.51
N VAL A 284 3.36 2.45 2.43
CA VAL A 284 4.06 2.90 3.66
C VAL A 284 4.43 1.75 4.58
N GLY A 285 3.62 0.69 4.64
CA GLY A 285 3.89 -0.52 5.43
C GLY A 285 4.91 -1.46 4.80
N ARG A 286 5.48 -1.08 3.63
CA ARG A 286 6.39 -1.95 2.87
C ARG A 286 7.67 -1.26 2.40
N ALA A 287 7.59 -0.03 1.93
CA ALA A 287 8.70 0.64 1.25
C ALA A 287 9.74 1.28 2.18
N GLY A 288 9.53 1.22 3.52
CA GLY A 288 10.44 1.74 4.52
C GLY A 288 9.81 2.69 5.55
N GLY A 289 8.48 2.76 5.64
CA GLY A 289 7.78 3.62 6.59
C GLY A 289 7.76 5.10 6.19
N PHE A 290 7.33 5.97 7.10
CA PHE A 290 7.26 7.42 6.88
C PHE A 290 8.62 8.04 6.58
N THR A 291 9.65 7.66 7.34
CA THR A 291 11.01 8.19 7.20
C THR A 291 11.56 8.00 5.80
N GLU A 292 11.37 6.84 5.21
CA GLU A 292 11.85 6.54 3.87
C GLU A 292 10.93 7.09 2.78
N LEU A 293 9.60 7.03 2.99
CA LEU A 293 8.66 7.55 2.02
C LEU A 293 8.79 9.07 1.83
N LYS A 294 9.08 9.84 2.87
CA LYS A 294 9.43 11.27 2.70
C LYS A 294 10.55 11.48 1.69
N LYS A 295 11.59 10.65 1.74
CA LYS A 295 12.74 10.72 0.83
C LYS A 295 12.34 10.28 -0.58
N ILE A 296 11.55 9.21 -0.70
CA ILE A 296 11.02 8.69 -1.97
C ILE A 296 10.14 9.75 -2.64
N LEU A 297 9.19 10.34 -1.91
CA LEU A 297 8.28 11.37 -2.44
C LEU A 297 9.02 12.65 -2.81
N SER A 298 10.09 13.02 -2.10
CA SER A 298 10.94 14.15 -2.49
C SER A 298 11.65 13.91 -3.82
N ILE A 299 12.10 12.68 -4.10
CA ILE A 299 12.67 12.32 -5.40
C ILE A 299 11.59 12.39 -6.46
N SER A 300 10.41 11.77 -6.23
CA SER A 300 9.29 11.76 -7.17
C SER A 300 8.86 13.18 -7.57
N SER A 301 8.73 14.06 -6.57
CA SER A 301 8.39 15.49 -6.77
C SER A 301 9.39 16.20 -7.66
N ALA A 302 10.69 15.95 -7.48
CA ALA A 302 11.74 16.56 -8.32
C ALA A 302 11.64 16.13 -9.80
N TYR A 303 11.04 14.99 -10.09
CA TYR A 303 10.77 14.51 -11.45
C TYR A 303 9.35 14.84 -11.93
N GLY A 304 8.53 15.51 -11.12
CA GLY A 304 7.13 15.83 -11.44
C GLY A 304 6.23 14.59 -11.56
N ILE A 305 6.56 13.51 -10.85
CA ILE A 305 5.79 12.26 -10.88
C ILE A 305 4.82 12.25 -9.70
N PRO A 306 3.48 12.19 -9.96
CA PRO A 306 2.49 12.21 -8.90
C PRO A 306 2.48 10.91 -8.08
N TYR A 307 2.03 11.04 -6.84
CA TYR A 307 1.91 9.99 -5.85
C TYR A 307 0.48 9.47 -5.73
N ALA A 308 0.30 8.18 -5.97
CA ALA A 308 -0.96 7.46 -5.77
C ALA A 308 -0.67 6.21 -4.91
N PRO A 309 -0.85 6.27 -3.59
CA PRO A 309 -0.44 5.19 -2.69
C PRO A 309 -1.09 3.85 -3.02
N HIS A 310 -0.30 2.76 -2.93
CA HIS A 310 -0.82 1.41 -2.87
C HIS A 310 -1.24 1.08 -1.44
N THR A 311 -2.46 0.55 -1.27
CA THR A 311 -2.98 0.12 0.04
C THR A 311 -3.43 -1.33 0.08
N GLY A 312 -3.33 -2.03 -1.05
CA GLY A 312 -3.80 -3.41 -1.18
C GLY A 312 -3.17 -4.37 -0.18
N SER A 313 -3.97 -5.29 0.38
CA SER A 313 -3.56 -6.31 1.35
C SER A 313 -3.00 -5.79 2.68
N SER A 314 -3.19 -4.51 2.99
CA SER A 314 -2.86 -3.89 4.27
C SER A 314 -4.05 -3.94 5.23
N SER A 315 -3.80 -3.73 6.54
CA SER A 315 -4.86 -3.53 7.53
C SER A 315 -5.22 -2.05 7.69
N ALA A 316 -6.19 -1.77 8.55
CA ALA A 316 -6.57 -0.42 8.91
C ALA A 316 -5.42 0.41 9.52
N VAL A 317 -4.38 -0.21 10.05
CA VAL A 317 -3.20 0.50 10.59
C VAL A 317 -2.41 1.16 9.47
N THR A 318 -2.07 0.41 8.43
CA THR A 318 -1.42 0.98 7.24
C THR A 318 -2.31 1.99 6.53
N MET A 319 -3.64 1.74 6.45
CA MET A 319 -4.58 2.71 5.87
C MET A 319 -4.51 4.06 6.61
N ALA A 320 -4.52 4.04 7.95
CA ALA A 320 -4.41 5.26 8.77
C ALA A 320 -3.07 5.97 8.56
N ALA A 321 -1.96 5.23 8.52
CA ALA A 321 -0.64 5.79 8.25
C ALA A 321 -0.58 6.42 6.85
N GLU A 322 -1.05 5.72 5.84
CA GLU A 322 -1.07 6.20 4.46
C GLU A 322 -1.90 7.47 4.30
N MET A 323 -3.04 7.57 4.99
CA MET A 323 -3.87 8.79 4.99
C MET A 323 -3.10 10.00 5.52
N GLN A 324 -2.28 9.85 6.58
CA GLN A 324 -1.47 10.94 7.13
C GLN A 324 -0.38 11.38 6.14
N LEU A 325 0.25 10.42 5.45
CA LEU A 325 1.27 10.69 4.45
C LEU A 325 0.69 11.35 3.19
N ALA A 326 -0.39 10.80 2.66
CA ALA A 326 -1.10 11.35 1.49
C ALA A 326 -1.60 12.77 1.75
N ALA A 327 -2.12 13.03 2.95
CA ALA A 327 -2.54 14.39 3.34
C ALA A 327 -1.37 15.40 3.35
N ASN A 328 -0.15 14.95 3.67
CA ASN A 328 1.04 15.79 3.69
C ASN A 328 1.70 15.98 2.30
N SER A 329 1.42 15.11 1.33
CA SER A 329 2.10 15.17 0.03
C SER A 329 1.48 16.24 -0.90
N PRO A 330 2.23 17.24 -1.37
CA PRO A 330 1.72 18.22 -2.34
C PRO A 330 1.41 17.58 -3.70
N ASP A 331 2.11 16.51 -4.08
CA ASP A 331 1.98 15.80 -5.35
C ASP A 331 1.04 14.58 -5.25
N PHE A 332 0.24 14.51 -4.17
CA PHE A 332 -0.79 13.49 -4.03
C PHE A 332 -1.79 13.56 -5.18
N LEU A 333 -1.99 12.43 -5.87
CA LEU A 333 -2.90 12.31 -7.00
C LEU A 333 -4.27 11.78 -6.58
N ILE A 334 -4.28 10.58 -5.97
CA ILE A 334 -5.51 9.88 -5.60
C ILE A 334 -5.20 8.71 -4.67
N TYR A 335 -6.12 8.38 -3.77
CA TYR A 335 -5.99 7.31 -2.77
C TYR A 335 -6.61 6.00 -3.28
N GLU A 336 -5.92 4.88 -3.12
CA GLU A 336 -6.46 3.56 -3.37
C GLU A 336 -7.40 3.15 -2.23
N TYR A 337 -8.68 2.95 -2.53
CA TYR A 337 -9.62 2.43 -1.55
C TYR A 337 -10.03 1.01 -1.90
N MET A 338 -9.75 0.09 -0.97
CA MET A 338 -10.05 -1.33 -1.12
C MET A 338 -11.36 -1.68 -0.42
N ASN A 339 -12.31 -2.23 -1.16
CA ASN A 339 -13.50 -2.85 -0.59
C ASN A 339 -13.75 -4.20 -1.25
N ASN A 340 -13.40 -5.29 -0.58
CA ASN A 340 -13.50 -6.63 -1.14
C ASN A 340 -14.95 -7.04 -1.50
N ALA A 341 -15.97 -6.37 -0.93
CA ALA A 341 -17.37 -6.63 -1.27
C ALA A 341 -17.70 -6.37 -2.73
N TRP A 342 -16.99 -5.48 -3.41
CA TRP A 342 -17.16 -5.23 -4.85
C TRP A 342 -16.70 -6.39 -5.73
N SER A 343 -15.83 -7.23 -5.24
CA SER A 343 -15.27 -8.37 -5.97
C SER A 343 -15.82 -9.71 -5.52
N HIS A 344 -16.90 -9.72 -4.75
CA HIS A 344 -17.46 -10.91 -4.12
C HIS A 344 -16.45 -11.68 -3.24
N GLU A 345 -15.39 -11.01 -2.81
CA GLU A 345 -14.40 -11.58 -1.91
C GLU A 345 -14.84 -11.48 -0.46
N GLN A 346 -14.28 -12.35 0.38
CA GLN A 346 -14.47 -12.24 1.81
C GLN A 346 -13.85 -10.91 2.30
N PRO A 347 -14.62 -10.05 2.98
CA PRO A 347 -14.06 -8.85 3.59
C PRO A 347 -12.91 -9.19 4.55
N ASN A 348 -11.85 -8.38 4.52
CA ASN A 348 -10.76 -8.51 5.48
C ASN A 348 -11.12 -7.85 6.81
N PRO A 349 -11.36 -8.61 7.90
CA PRO A 349 -11.72 -8.03 9.19
C PRO A 349 -10.64 -7.10 9.76
N LEU A 350 -9.38 -7.26 9.34
CA LEU A 350 -8.30 -6.37 9.77
C LEU A 350 -8.46 -4.94 9.25
N ASN A 351 -9.28 -4.74 8.19
CA ASN A 351 -9.60 -3.40 7.68
C ASN A 351 -10.73 -2.70 8.44
N TYR A 352 -11.56 -3.49 9.16
CA TYR A 352 -12.78 -2.94 9.76
C TYR A 352 -12.84 -3.09 11.28
N ASP A 353 -12.32 -4.20 11.82
CA ASP A 353 -12.52 -4.58 13.23
C ASP A 353 -11.24 -4.47 14.06
N LEU A 354 -10.08 -4.25 13.42
CA LEU A 354 -8.79 -4.14 14.12
C LEU A 354 -8.67 -2.88 14.98
N LEU A 355 -9.43 -1.83 14.64
CA LEU A 355 -9.43 -0.56 15.36
C LEU A 355 -10.70 -0.43 16.24
N ASN A 356 -10.55 0.19 17.42
CA ASN A 356 -11.69 0.55 18.25
C ASN A 356 -12.58 1.61 17.57
N GLU A 357 -11.94 2.62 16.97
CA GLU A 357 -12.61 3.63 16.16
C GLU A 357 -12.32 3.33 14.68
N LYS A 358 -13.35 2.87 13.98
CA LYS A 358 -13.22 2.48 12.58
C LYS A 358 -12.96 3.71 11.70
N ILE A 359 -12.10 3.54 10.70
CA ILE A 359 -11.96 4.54 9.63
C ILE A 359 -13.29 4.59 8.88
N SER A 360 -13.89 5.78 8.82
CA SER A 360 -15.14 5.98 8.08
C SER A 360 -14.91 5.71 6.58
N PRO A 361 -15.83 5.01 5.91
CA PRO A 361 -15.72 4.81 4.48
C PRO A 361 -15.77 6.15 3.71
N PRO A 362 -15.27 6.20 2.48
CA PRO A 362 -15.35 7.39 1.65
C PRO A 362 -16.79 7.87 1.46
N VAL A 363 -16.99 9.18 1.54
CA VAL A 363 -18.26 9.83 1.23
C VAL A 363 -18.14 10.55 -0.09
N ASN A 364 -18.98 10.20 -1.07
CA ASN A 364 -18.90 10.71 -2.44
C ASN A 364 -17.48 10.57 -3.03
N GLY A 365 -16.81 9.45 -2.78
CA GLY A 365 -15.47 9.18 -3.28
C GLY A 365 -14.33 9.88 -2.51
N TYR A 366 -14.57 10.45 -1.31
CA TYR A 366 -13.55 11.15 -0.53
C TYR A 366 -13.41 10.59 0.88
N LEU A 367 -12.18 10.32 1.33
CA LEU A 367 -11.81 10.08 2.72
C LEU A 367 -11.50 11.40 3.43
N THR A 368 -11.93 11.54 4.68
CA THR A 368 -11.56 12.68 5.53
C THR A 368 -10.39 12.30 6.44
N VAL A 369 -9.36 13.14 6.46
CA VAL A 369 -8.16 12.90 7.28
C VAL A 369 -8.34 13.53 8.65
N GLY A 370 -8.32 12.69 9.70
CA GLY A 370 -8.45 13.14 11.09
C GLY A 370 -7.24 13.92 11.63
N ASP A 371 -7.46 14.59 12.78
CA ASP A 371 -6.44 15.36 13.49
C ASP A 371 -6.07 14.73 14.86
N ALA A 372 -6.42 13.48 15.09
CA ALA A 372 -6.04 12.77 16.30
C ALA A 372 -4.52 12.54 16.38
N ASP A 373 -3.99 12.44 17.60
CA ASP A 373 -2.56 12.26 17.87
C ASP A 373 -2.00 11.01 17.17
N GLY A 374 -0.78 11.10 16.68
CA GLY A 374 -0.12 10.02 15.94
C GLY A 374 -0.75 9.79 14.57
N ILE A 375 -0.99 8.53 14.22
CA ILE A 375 -1.79 8.14 13.05
C ILE A 375 -3.30 8.07 13.34
N GLY A 376 -3.72 8.41 14.57
CA GLY A 376 -5.11 8.53 14.96
C GLY A 376 -5.82 7.22 15.24
N ILE A 377 -5.12 6.20 15.75
CA ILE A 377 -5.71 4.88 16.00
C ILE A 377 -5.54 4.38 17.43
N SER A 378 -6.45 3.49 17.82
CA SER A 378 -6.30 2.58 18.96
C SER A 378 -6.72 1.17 18.57
N LEU A 379 -5.97 0.15 19.04
CA LEU A 379 -6.18 -1.23 18.62
C LEU A 379 -7.27 -1.94 19.44
N ASN A 380 -8.10 -2.72 18.76
CA ASN A 380 -9.10 -3.59 19.35
C ASN A 380 -8.44 -4.90 19.83
N LYS A 381 -8.36 -5.06 21.15
CA LYS A 381 -7.71 -6.21 21.78
C LYS A 381 -8.43 -7.54 21.48
N ASP A 382 -9.74 -7.54 21.33
CA ASP A 382 -10.53 -8.74 21.08
C ASP A 382 -10.28 -9.23 19.63
N THR A 383 -10.19 -8.33 18.68
CA THR A 383 -9.83 -8.66 17.29
C THR A 383 -8.40 -9.22 17.22
N ILE A 384 -7.46 -8.57 17.91
CA ILE A 384 -6.07 -9.09 17.99
C ILE A 384 -6.07 -10.51 18.57
N LYS A 385 -6.74 -10.74 19.72
CA LYS A 385 -6.79 -12.05 20.35
C LYS A 385 -7.43 -13.12 19.46
N LYS A 386 -8.44 -12.75 18.68
CA LYS A 386 -9.16 -13.64 17.77
C LYS A 386 -8.29 -14.17 16.63
N TYR A 387 -7.39 -13.34 16.10
CA TYR A 387 -6.59 -13.63 14.90
C TYR A 387 -5.08 -13.78 15.19
N LEU A 388 -4.70 -13.82 16.45
CA LEU A 388 -3.30 -14.00 16.89
C LEU A 388 -2.73 -15.35 16.43
N ILE A 389 -1.50 -15.33 15.89
CA ILE A 389 -0.72 -16.52 15.51
C ILE A 389 0.61 -16.57 16.25
#